data_94e13c70741b3e6153e114b0031887f6
#
_entry.id   94e13c70741b3e6153e114b0031887f6
#
_cell.length_a   1.000
_cell.length_b   1.000
_cell.length_c   1.000
_cell.angle_alpha   90.00
_cell.angle_beta   90.00
_cell.angle_gamma   90.00
#
_symmetry.space_group_name_H-M   'P 1'
#
loop_
_entity.id
_entity.type
_entity.pdbx_description
1 polymer ?
#
loop_
_entity_poly.entity_id
_entity_poly.type
_entity_poly.pdbx_seq_one_letter_code
_entity_poly.pdbx_strand_id
1 'polypeptide(L)'
;MGSTATTTVPTNAELMEALAAVGAAYFQDFAAAAARHGLSSSQAKALGAVQEPVPMRALAGRLGCDASNVTGIVDRLESLRLAHREAAAGDRRVKIVVITDEGREILNRIRGEMARTHQAFEAMTDEQRIALHSICAQVLPVLAGRAPAQ
;
A
#
# COMPACT_ATOMS: atom_id res chain seq x y z
N MET A 1 22.15 -35.15 14.27
CA MET A 1 20.74 -35.60 14.40
C MET A 1 19.88 -34.54 13.70
N GLY A 2 19.54 -34.82 12.45
CA GLY A 2 18.71 -33.89 11.64
C GLY A 2 17.26 -34.02 12.09
N SER A 3 16.72 -32.93 12.68
CA SER A 3 15.29 -32.78 12.90
C SER A 3 14.67 -32.55 11.52
N THR A 4 14.11 -33.58 10.92
CA THR A 4 13.22 -33.44 9.77
C THR A 4 11.94 -32.77 10.28
N ALA A 5 11.90 -31.43 10.23
CA ALA A 5 10.66 -30.70 10.42
C ALA A 5 9.69 -31.21 9.33
N THR A 6 8.68 -31.97 9.74
CA THR A 6 7.57 -32.34 8.87
C THR A 6 6.91 -31.06 8.40
N THR A 7 7.17 -30.65 7.16
CA THR A 7 6.56 -29.45 6.59
C THR A 7 5.09 -29.77 6.35
N THR A 8 4.25 -29.52 7.35
CA THR A 8 2.80 -29.62 7.22
C THR A 8 2.31 -28.43 6.40
N VAL A 9 1.42 -28.68 5.44
CA VAL A 9 0.79 -27.60 4.65
C VAL A 9 -0.05 -26.72 5.60
N PRO A 10 0.21 -25.41 5.65
CA PRO A 10 -0.54 -24.51 6.51
C PRO A 10 -2.02 -24.49 6.16
N THR A 11 -2.86 -24.39 7.16
CA THR A 11 -4.31 -24.17 7.01
C THR A 11 -4.61 -22.73 6.52
N ASN A 12 -5.81 -22.51 5.98
CA ASN A 12 -6.24 -21.18 5.61
C ASN A 12 -6.22 -20.19 6.80
N ALA A 13 -6.54 -20.66 8.01
CA ALA A 13 -6.50 -19.83 9.22
C ALA A 13 -5.07 -19.37 9.51
N GLU A 14 -4.10 -20.27 9.49
CA GLU A 14 -2.68 -19.95 9.70
C GLU A 14 -2.14 -18.99 8.61
N LEU A 15 -2.56 -19.16 7.35
CA LEU A 15 -2.20 -18.24 6.27
C LEU A 15 -2.81 -16.85 6.47
N MET A 16 -4.07 -16.77 6.91
CA MET A 16 -4.73 -15.49 7.21
C MET A 16 -4.03 -14.76 8.37
N GLU A 17 -3.68 -15.46 9.45
CA GLU A 17 -2.95 -14.88 10.57
C GLU A 17 -1.56 -14.37 10.15
N ALA A 18 -0.82 -15.17 9.37
CA ALA A 18 0.49 -14.79 8.88
C ALA A 18 0.41 -13.55 7.96
N LEU A 19 -0.54 -13.52 7.04
CA LEU A 19 -0.76 -12.39 6.13
C LEU A 19 -1.12 -11.11 6.90
N ALA A 20 -2.01 -11.22 7.90
CA ALA A 20 -2.40 -10.10 8.74
C ALA A 20 -1.22 -9.55 9.56
N ALA A 21 -0.41 -10.44 10.14
CA ALA A 21 0.77 -10.06 10.93
C ALA A 21 1.83 -9.36 10.06
N VAL A 22 2.13 -9.92 8.88
CA VAL A 22 3.08 -9.31 7.92
C VAL A 22 2.56 -7.95 7.45
N GLY A 23 1.28 -7.85 7.10
CA GLY A 23 0.65 -6.59 6.69
C GLY A 23 0.73 -5.51 7.78
N ALA A 24 0.43 -5.87 9.04
CA ALA A 24 0.53 -4.94 10.18
C ALA A 24 1.98 -4.46 10.40
N ALA A 25 2.96 -5.36 10.37
CA ALA A 25 4.37 -5.02 10.53
C ALA A 25 4.88 -4.12 9.41
N TYR A 26 4.51 -4.42 8.16
CA TYR A 26 4.80 -3.59 7.00
C TYR A 26 4.24 -2.17 7.17
N PHE A 27 2.97 -2.05 7.57
CA PHE A 27 2.35 -0.73 7.80
C PHE A 27 2.98 0.04 8.95
N GLN A 28 3.44 -0.62 10.01
CA GLN A 28 4.17 0.04 11.11
C GLN A 28 5.50 0.63 10.61
N ASP A 29 6.26 -0.10 9.81
CA ASP A 29 7.52 0.38 9.24
C ASP A 29 7.28 1.55 8.28
N PHE A 30 6.26 1.43 7.43
CA PHE A 30 5.83 2.50 6.52
C PHE A 30 5.40 3.76 7.26
N ALA A 31 4.57 3.63 8.31
CA ALA A 31 4.12 4.76 9.12
C ALA A 31 5.27 5.46 9.85
N ALA A 32 6.24 4.69 10.38
CA ALA A 32 7.42 5.22 11.02
C ALA A 32 8.31 6.00 10.02
N ALA A 33 8.46 5.50 8.80
CA ALA A 33 9.16 6.21 7.74
C ALA A 33 8.41 7.49 7.32
N ALA A 34 7.08 7.42 7.16
CA ALA A 34 6.25 8.56 6.79
C ALA A 34 6.31 9.70 7.83
N ALA A 35 6.33 9.36 9.10
CA ALA A 35 6.42 10.33 10.20
C ALA A 35 7.70 11.19 10.12
N ARG A 36 8.82 10.62 9.66
CA ARG A 36 10.07 11.38 9.44
C ARG A 36 9.95 12.46 8.36
N HIS A 37 8.97 12.32 7.48
CA HIS A 37 8.64 13.30 6.43
C HIS A 37 7.42 14.17 6.78
N GLY A 38 6.98 14.17 8.04
CA GLY A 38 5.87 14.98 8.53
C GLY A 38 4.49 14.54 8.02
N LEU A 39 4.36 13.29 7.57
CA LEU A 39 3.10 12.70 7.12
C LEU A 39 2.53 11.75 8.17
N SER A 40 1.21 11.83 8.39
CA SER A 40 0.51 10.77 9.11
C SER A 40 0.46 9.49 8.27
N SER A 41 0.24 8.35 8.93
CA SER A 41 0.07 7.06 8.24
C SER A 41 -1.06 7.10 7.21
N SER A 42 -2.17 7.78 7.51
CA SER A 42 -3.30 7.95 6.59
C SER A 42 -2.95 8.79 5.37
N GLN A 43 -2.19 9.87 5.56
CA GLN A 43 -1.71 10.72 4.45
C GLN A 43 -0.74 9.98 3.55
N ALA A 44 0.22 9.27 4.12
CA ALA A 44 1.17 8.47 3.34
C ALA A 44 0.48 7.29 2.62
N LYS A 45 -0.49 6.64 3.25
CA LYS A 45 -1.32 5.60 2.63
C LYS A 45 -2.14 6.16 1.45
N ALA A 46 -2.73 7.35 1.62
CA ALA A 46 -3.45 8.02 0.55
C ALA A 46 -2.52 8.37 -0.62
N LEU A 47 -1.33 8.90 -0.34
CA LEU A 47 -0.33 9.21 -1.35
C LEU A 47 0.08 7.95 -2.14
N GLY A 48 0.24 6.82 -1.46
CA GLY A 48 0.49 5.53 -2.10
C GLY A 48 -0.68 5.03 -2.95
N ALA A 49 -1.92 5.36 -2.57
CA ALA A 49 -3.13 4.94 -3.30
C ALA A 49 -3.41 5.74 -4.57
N VAL A 50 -2.83 6.95 -4.70
CA VAL A 50 -3.04 7.87 -5.85
C VAL A 50 -1.86 7.92 -6.82
N GLN A 51 -1.02 6.88 -6.86
CA GLN A 51 0.07 6.78 -7.85
C GLN A 51 -0.46 6.85 -9.29
N GLU A 52 -1.65 6.31 -9.51
CA GLU A 52 -2.48 6.56 -10.68
C GLU A 52 -3.66 7.46 -10.30
N PRO A 53 -4.21 8.26 -11.21
CA PRO A 53 -5.36 9.11 -10.93
C PRO A 53 -6.55 8.32 -10.38
N VAL A 54 -7.11 8.76 -9.25
CA VAL A 54 -8.18 8.04 -8.53
C VAL A 54 -9.35 8.95 -8.25
N PRO A 55 -10.59 8.57 -8.60
CA PRO A 55 -11.78 9.29 -8.18
C PRO A 55 -11.88 9.40 -6.65
N MET A 56 -12.24 10.58 -6.13
CA MET A 56 -12.39 10.82 -4.69
C MET A 56 -13.20 9.74 -3.97
N ARG A 57 -14.32 9.31 -4.57
CA ARG A 57 -15.19 8.26 -4.00
C ARG A 57 -14.50 6.89 -3.93
N ALA A 58 -13.65 6.57 -4.92
CA ALA A 58 -12.91 5.30 -4.94
C ALA A 58 -11.76 5.31 -3.93
N LEU A 59 -11.20 6.47 -3.64
CA LEU A 59 -10.15 6.64 -2.65
C LEU A 59 -10.64 6.29 -1.23
N ALA A 60 -11.89 6.62 -0.89
CA ALA A 60 -12.50 6.23 0.38
C ALA A 60 -12.48 4.70 0.59
N GLY A 61 -12.89 3.95 -0.42
CA GLY A 61 -12.84 2.48 -0.38
C GLY A 61 -11.41 1.93 -0.27
N ARG A 62 -10.45 2.52 -0.98
CA ARG A 62 -9.03 2.12 -0.91
C ARG A 62 -8.41 2.37 0.45
N LEU A 63 -8.81 3.44 1.12
CA LEU A 63 -8.30 3.81 2.44
C LEU A 63 -9.05 3.14 3.59
N GLY A 64 -10.24 2.57 3.32
CA GLY A 64 -11.10 1.98 4.34
C GLY A 64 -11.64 3.03 5.32
N CYS A 65 -11.94 4.24 4.84
CA CYS A 65 -12.49 5.33 5.65
C CYS A 65 -13.66 6.01 4.92
N ASP A 66 -14.39 6.85 5.65
CA ASP A 66 -15.49 7.60 5.09
C ASP A 66 -15.06 8.78 4.20
N ALA A 67 -15.99 9.33 3.42
CA ALA A 67 -15.71 10.39 2.46
C ALA A 67 -15.24 11.70 3.13
N SER A 68 -15.68 12.00 4.36
CA SER A 68 -15.27 13.21 5.08
C SER A 68 -13.80 13.15 5.49
N ASN A 69 -13.35 11.99 5.97
CA ASN A 69 -11.95 11.73 6.27
C ASN A 69 -11.06 11.85 5.02
N VAL A 70 -11.50 11.28 3.89
CA VAL A 70 -10.76 11.39 2.62
C VAL A 70 -10.58 12.85 2.23
N THR A 71 -11.62 13.67 2.35
CA THR A 71 -11.55 15.10 2.04
C THR A 71 -10.45 15.78 2.85
N GLY A 72 -10.44 15.60 4.17
CA GLY A 72 -9.40 16.20 5.03
C GLY A 72 -7.98 15.68 4.74
N ILE A 73 -7.83 14.39 4.42
CA ILE A 73 -6.54 13.81 4.03
C ILE A 73 -6.04 14.47 2.72
N VAL A 74 -6.91 14.57 1.71
CA VAL A 74 -6.54 15.15 0.40
C VAL A 74 -6.28 16.65 0.54
N ASP A 75 -7.08 17.40 1.31
CA ASP A 75 -6.82 18.84 1.59
C ASP A 75 -5.42 19.02 2.18
N ARG A 76 -5.02 18.15 3.09
CA ARG A 76 -3.68 18.20 3.66
C ARG A 76 -2.59 17.88 2.64
N LEU A 77 -2.77 16.87 1.79
CA LEU A 77 -1.82 16.55 0.72
C LEU A 77 -1.71 17.70 -0.29
N GLU A 78 -2.82 18.38 -0.62
CA GLU A 78 -2.81 19.59 -1.47
C GLU A 78 -2.05 20.73 -0.82
N SER A 79 -2.27 20.98 0.48
CA SER A 79 -1.53 22.02 1.22
C SER A 79 -0.03 21.77 1.26
N LEU A 80 0.39 20.51 1.22
CA LEU A 80 1.79 20.08 1.14
C LEU A 80 2.31 19.97 -0.31
N ARG A 81 1.46 20.23 -1.32
CA ARG A 81 1.76 20.11 -2.74
C ARG A 81 2.15 18.69 -3.19
N LEU A 82 1.71 17.67 -2.45
CA LEU A 82 2.03 16.26 -2.74
C LEU A 82 1.00 15.59 -3.65
N ALA A 83 -0.21 16.12 -3.70
CA ALA A 83 -1.28 15.71 -4.60
C ALA A 83 -2.15 16.92 -4.92
N HIS A 84 -3.02 16.81 -5.92
CA HIS A 84 -4.02 17.82 -6.25
C HIS A 84 -5.29 17.16 -6.79
N ARG A 85 -6.40 17.91 -6.71
CA ARG A 85 -7.66 17.52 -7.34
C ARG A 85 -7.75 18.13 -8.74
N GLU A 86 -8.24 17.33 -9.68
CA GLU A 86 -8.63 17.84 -11.01
C GLU A 86 -9.94 17.22 -11.49
N ALA A 87 -10.50 17.75 -12.56
CA ALA A 87 -11.66 17.16 -13.20
C ALA A 87 -11.24 15.96 -14.04
N ALA A 88 -11.99 14.87 -13.96
CA ALA A 88 -11.74 13.70 -14.79
C ALA A 88 -11.91 14.04 -16.28
N ALA A 89 -11.07 13.44 -17.13
CA ALA A 89 -11.23 13.52 -18.58
C ALA A 89 -12.60 12.93 -18.97
N GLY A 90 -13.43 13.73 -19.64
CA GLY A 90 -14.77 13.31 -20.10
C GLY A 90 -15.93 13.61 -19.16
N ASP A 91 -15.71 13.81 -17.84
CA ASP A 91 -16.76 14.25 -16.93
C ASP A 91 -16.22 15.22 -15.85
N ARG A 92 -16.45 16.52 -16.05
CA ARG A 92 -16.01 17.57 -15.12
C ARG A 92 -16.65 17.51 -13.73
N ARG A 93 -17.73 16.73 -13.57
CA ARG A 93 -18.38 16.54 -12.26
C ARG A 93 -17.61 15.56 -11.37
N VAL A 94 -16.85 14.67 -11.98
CA VAL A 94 -16.01 13.71 -11.27
C VAL A 94 -14.68 14.36 -10.93
N LYS A 95 -14.38 14.43 -9.61
CA LYS A 95 -13.07 14.87 -9.13
C LYS A 95 -12.19 13.67 -8.92
N ILE A 96 -10.99 13.73 -9.51
CA ILE A 96 -9.92 12.74 -9.33
C ILE A 96 -8.79 13.37 -8.52
N VAL A 97 -8.07 12.55 -7.80
CA VAL A 97 -6.85 12.93 -7.07
C VAL A 97 -5.66 12.41 -7.84
N VAL A 98 -4.70 13.28 -8.07
CA VAL A 98 -3.47 13.01 -8.82
C VAL A 98 -2.27 13.35 -7.96
N ILE A 99 -1.31 12.44 -7.91
CA ILE A 99 -0.05 12.66 -7.22
C ILE A 99 0.84 13.62 -8.02
N THR A 100 1.53 14.53 -7.34
CA THR A 100 2.55 15.41 -7.94
C THR A 100 3.90 14.72 -8.05
N ASP A 101 4.86 15.33 -8.74
CA ASP A 101 6.23 14.82 -8.79
C ASP A 101 6.88 14.86 -7.40
N GLU A 102 6.66 15.92 -6.62
CA GLU A 102 7.09 16.00 -5.21
C GLU A 102 6.47 14.89 -4.36
N GLY A 103 5.18 14.59 -4.61
CA GLY A 103 4.50 13.48 -3.94
C GLY A 103 5.13 12.12 -4.26
N ARG A 104 5.51 11.89 -5.53
CA ARG A 104 6.22 10.66 -5.94
C ARG A 104 7.59 10.56 -5.29
N GLU A 105 8.34 11.66 -5.25
CA GLU A 105 9.66 11.70 -4.60
C GLU A 105 9.56 11.38 -3.11
N ILE A 106 8.64 12.02 -2.39
CA ILE A 106 8.43 11.73 -0.95
C ILE A 106 8.03 10.28 -0.73
N LEU A 107 7.12 9.74 -1.55
CA LEU A 107 6.72 8.34 -1.43
C LEU A 107 7.89 7.37 -1.67
N ASN A 108 8.75 7.68 -2.62
CA ASN A 108 9.95 6.88 -2.89
C ASN A 108 10.97 6.97 -1.74
N ARG A 109 11.15 8.15 -1.14
CA ARG A 109 11.99 8.30 0.06
C ARG A 109 11.45 7.51 1.23
N ILE A 110 10.14 7.61 1.51
CA ILE A 110 9.48 6.83 2.57
C ILE A 110 9.73 5.33 2.37
N ARG A 111 9.54 4.83 1.15
CA ARG A 111 9.81 3.42 0.82
C ARG A 111 11.27 3.04 0.99
N GLY A 112 12.19 3.89 0.57
CA GLY A 112 13.64 3.69 0.73
C GLY A 112 14.11 3.67 2.19
N GLU A 113 13.35 4.28 3.09
CA GLU A 113 13.64 4.38 4.52
C GLU A 113 12.93 3.32 5.39
N MET A 114 12.21 2.39 4.78
CA MET A 114 11.56 1.25 5.47
C MET A 114 12.60 0.19 5.86
N ALA A 115 13.42 0.50 6.85
CA ALA A 115 14.62 -0.28 7.18
C ALA A 115 14.32 -1.73 7.55
N ARG A 116 13.25 -1.98 8.32
CA ARG A 116 12.87 -3.35 8.73
C ARG A 116 12.37 -4.17 7.55
N THR A 117 11.61 -3.56 6.66
CA THR A 117 11.11 -4.20 5.44
C THR A 117 12.26 -4.55 4.50
N HIS A 118 13.21 -3.62 4.29
CA HIS A 118 14.41 -3.89 3.51
C HIS A 118 15.23 -5.04 4.10
N GLN A 119 15.51 -4.98 5.41
CA GLN A 119 16.26 -6.04 6.10
C GLN A 119 15.59 -7.41 5.95
N ALA A 120 14.26 -7.48 6.07
CA ALA A 120 13.52 -8.73 5.91
C ALA A 120 13.64 -9.27 4.47
N PHE A 121 13.55 -8.41 3.45
CA PHE A 121 13.66 -8.82 2.06
C PHE A 121 15.09 -9.18 1.65
N GLU A 122 16.09 -8.47 2.18
CA GLU A 122 17.51 -8.78 1.95
C GLU A 122 17.94 -10.12 2.55
N ALA A 123 17.29 -10.55 3.63
CA ALA A 123 17.51 -11.87 4.23
C ALA A 123 16.93 -13.05 3.41
N MET A 124 16.10 -12.78 2.40
CA MET A 124 15.50 -13.80 1.53
C MET A 124 16.44 -14.20 0.39
N THR A 125 16.43 -15.49 0.03
CA THR A 125 17.06 -15.96 -1.21
C THR A 125 16.31 -15.46 -2.44
N ASP A 126 16.93 -15.52 -3.62
CA ASP A 126 16.27 -15.11 -4.87
C ASP A 126 15.02 -15.96 -5.16
N GLU A 127 15.07 -17.27 -4.89
CA GLU A 127 13.91 -18.16 -5.05
C GLU A 127 12.76 -17.77 -4.13
N GLN A 128 13.05 -17.42 -2.88
CA GLN A 128 12.04 -16.96 -1.91
C GLN A 128 11.42 -15.64 -2.34
N ARG A 129 12.22 -14.71 -2.86
CA ARG A 129 11.74 -13.41 -3.38
C ARG A 129 10.83 -13.59 -4.59
N ILE A 130 11.22 -14.45 -5.53
CA ILE A 130 10.42 -14.80 -6.72
C ILE A 130 9.11 -15.46 -6.28
N ALA A 131 9.16 -16.43 -5.37
CA ALA A 131 7.98 -17.12 -4.86
C ALA A 131 7.02 -16.15 -4.16
N LEU A 132 7.51 -15.29 -3.27
CA LEU A 132 6.70 -14.29 -2.58
C LEU A 132 6.02 -13.34 -3.57
N HIS A 133 6.77 -12.80 -4.53
CA HIS A 133 6.22 -11.91 -5.55
C HIS A 133 5.11 -12.59 -6.37
N SER A 134 5.36 -13.84 -6.80
CA SER A 134 4.38 -14.63 -7.57
C SER A 134 3.11 -14.91 -6.77
N ILE A 135 3.24 -15.29 -5.49
CA ILE A 135 2.09 -15.53 -4.60
C ILE A 135 1.28 -14.24 -4.41
N CYS A 136 1.94 -13.11 -4.13
CA CYS A 136 1.27 -11.82 -4.01
C CYS A 136 0.51 -11.45 -5.29
N ALA A 137 1.11 -11.67 -6.47
CA ALA A 137 0.47 -11.39 -7.75
C ALA A 137 -0.78 -12.25 -8.02
N GLN A 138 -0.82 -13.48 -7.52
CA GLN A 138 -1.97 -14.38 -7.63
C GLN A 138 -3.09 -14.05 -6.63
N VAL A 139 -2.72 -13.75 -5.39
CA VAL A 139 -3.68 -13.55 -4.28
C VAL A 139 -4.32 -12.17 -4.33
N LEU A 140 -3.56 -11.13 -4.68
CA LEU A 140 -4.02 -9.75 -4.64
C LEU A 140 -5.27 -9.47 -5.49
N PRO A 141 -5.42 -9.93 -6.74
CA PRO A 141 -6.63 -9.69 -7.53
C PRO A 141 -7.88 -10.28 -6.86
N VAL A 142 -7.76 -11.48 -6.28
CA VAL A 142 -8.87 -12.15 -5.59
C VAL A 142 -9.27 -11.38 -4.34
N LEU A 143 -8.31 -11.01 -3.48
CA LEU A 143 -8.58 -10.22 -2.27
C LEU A 143 -9.13 -8.82 -2.59
N ALA A 144 -8.72 -8.23 -3.72
CA ALA A 144 -9.23 -6.94 -4.17
C ALA A 144 -10.61 -7.03 -4.87
N GLY A 145 -11.23 -8.20 -4.93
CA GLY A 145 -12.52 -8.42 -5.60
C GLY A 145 -12.46 -8.18 -7.13
N ARG A 146 -11.27 -8.29 -7.72
CA ARG A 146 -11.09 -8.24 -9.17
C ARG A 146 -11.14 -9.65 -9.71
N ALA A 147 -11.94 -9.89 -10.77
CA ALA A 147 -11.93 -11.18 -11.44
C ALA A 147 -10.50 -11.52 -11.91
N PRO A 148 -10.03 -12.77 -11.75
CA PRO A 148 -8.74 -13.17 -12.28
C PRO A 148 -8.75 -12.95 -13.81
N ALA A 149 -7.68 -12.38 -14.34
CA ALA A 149 -7.49 -12.29 -15.78
C ALA A 149 -7.49 -13.72 -16.35
N GLN A 150 -8.41 -14.00 -17.28
CA GLN A 150 -8.47 -15.26 -18.00
C GLN A 150 -7.32 -15.36 -18.98
#